data_aa178b979bf690eea1441be8f6cff6ba
#
_entry.id   aa178b979bf690eea1441be8f6cff6ba
#
_cell.length_a   1.000
_cell.length_b   1.000
_cell.length_c   1.000
_cell.angle_alpha   90.00
_cell.angle_beta   90.00
_cell.angle_gamma   90.00
#
_symmetry.space_group_name_H-M   'P 1'
#
loop_
_entity.id
_entity.type
_entity.pdbx_description
1 polymer ?
#
loop_
_entity_poly.entity_id
_entity_poly.type
_entity_poly.pdbx_seq_one_letter_code
_entity_poly.pdbx_strand_id
1 'polypeptide(L)'
;ALDTAKAVANLLTNPGKAEDYQGWELVKNPAVYKIGIPTLSGTGSECSRTCVLTNIPKNLKLGMNSDYTVYDQLLLDPDLLATVPRDQYFYTGIDTFMHCVESLQGSYRNAIIDAFSVRAVQLCEEIFLSDDMMSEDNREKMMIASYIGGMAAGNVGVIHPFSAGLGVVLHVAHGLGNCLALNVLGDIYPKEYKQFRTMIERQGVNLPTGICKDLTKEQYEGLYRGCIVHEKPLTNALGPDFKQILTRENLIERYKSI
;
A
#
# COMPACT_ATOMS: atom_id res chain seq x y z
N ALA A 1 5.27 -7.04 10.09
CA ALA A 1 6.55 -7.36 10.77
C ALA A 1 7.66 -6.39 10.38
N LEU A 2 7.96 -6.18 9.06
CA LEU A 2 9.04 -5.28 8.62
C LEU A 2 8.88 -3.86 9.17
N ASP A 3 7.70 -3.25 9.05
CA ASP A 3 7.44 -1.89 9.57
C ASP A 3 7.60 -1.81 11.11
N THR A 4 7.17 -2.85 11.81
CA THR A 4 7.39 -2.92 13.27
C THR A 4 8.89 -2.93 13.59
N ALA A 5 9.68 -3.71 12.87
CA ALA A 5 11.13 -3.76 13.05
C ALA A 5 11.80 -2.41 12.74
N LYS A 6 11.38 -1.71 11.69
CA LYS A 6 11.83 -0.33 11.39
C LYS A 6 11.53 0.62 12.54
N ALA A 7 10.30 0.58 13.08
CA ALA A 7 9.92 1.43 14.21
C ALA A 7 10.75 1.14 15.45
N VAL A 8 10.95 -0.12 15.80
CA VAL A 8 11.81 -0.53 16.92
C VAL A 8 13.23 -0.02 16.73
N ALA A 9 13.81 -0.22 15.54
CA ALA A 9 15.17 0.23 15.24
C ALA A 9 15.34 1.76 15.38
N ASN A 10 14.34 2.54 14.96
CA ASN A 10 14.32 3.99 15.14
C ASN A 10 14.20 4.39 16.62
N LEU A 11 13.32 3.73 17.38
CA LEU A 11 13.09 4.08 18.80
C LEU A 11 14.26 3.72 19.72
N LEU A 12 15.17 2.84 19.31
CA LEU A 12 16.39 2.54 20.05
C LEU A 12 17.38 3.73 20.09
N THR A 13 17.29 4.64 19.13
CA THR A 13 18.18 5.80 19.01
C THR A 13 17.45 7.15 19.12
N ASN A 14 16.12 7.13 19.09
CA ASN A 14 15.29 8.32 19.18
C ASN A 14 14.33 8.17 20.38
N PRO A 15 14.46 9.01 21.44
CA PRO A 15 13.67 8.90 22.65
C PRO A 15 12.21 9.31 22.40
N GLY A 16 11.27 8.66 23.09
CA GLY A 16 9.83 8.96 22.98
C GLY A 16 9.02 7.73 22.56
N LYS A 17 7.86 7.96 21.99
CA LYS A 17 6.93 6.92 21.53
C LYS A 17 6.87 6.88 20.00
N ALA A 18 6.43 5.76 19.43
CA ALA A 18 6.27 5.63 17.98
C ALA A 18 5.34 6.72 17.40
N GLU A 19 4.30 7.10 18.17
CA GLU A 19 3.34 8.13 17.77
C GLU A 19 3.98 9.51 17.58
N ASP A 20 5.09 9.80 18.27
CA ASP A 20 5.78 11.08 18.18
C ASP A 20 6.51 11.26 16.84
N TYR A 21 6.78 10.15 16.15
CA TYR A 21 7.48 10.08 14.87
C TYR A 21 6.58 9.81 13.66
N GLN A 22 5.27 9.65 13.87
CA GLN A 22 4.31 9.49 12.78
C GLN A 22 4.09 10.81 12.05
N GLY A 23 4.69 10.93 10.88
CA GLY A 23 4.71 12.13 10.06
C GLY A 23 5.86 12.07 9.06
N TRP A 24 6.31 13.23 8.63
CA TRP A 24 7.39 13.38 7.65
C TRP A 24 8.63 13.98 8.32
N GLU A 25 9.81 13.32 8.18
CA GLU A 25 11.11 13.76 8.65
C GLU A 25 11.17 14.09 10.16
N LEU A 26 10.42 13.36 10.97
CA LEU A 26 10.40 13.57 12.42
C LEU A 26 11.50 12.79 13.15
N VAL A 27 12.00 11.68 12.57
CA VAL A 27 13.13 10.91 13.11
C VAL A 27 14.40 11.74 12.97
N LYS A 28 15.16 11.92 14.05
CA LYS A 28 16.30 12.85 14.11
C LYS A 28 17.65 12.14 14.08
N ASN A 29 17.73 10.95 14.68
CA ASN A 29 18.97 10.19 14.78
C ASN A 29 18.87 8.95 13.86
N PRO A 30 20.01 8.53 13.25
CA PRO A 30 20.06 7.26 12.53
C PRO A 30 19.56 6.09 13.38
N ALA A 31 18.78 5.21 12.79
CA ALA A 31 18.36 3.97 13.44
C ALA A 31 19.56 3.03 13.68
N VAL A 32 19.38 2.01 14.51
CA VAL A 32 20.32 0.89 14.56
C VAL A 32 20.32 0.13 13.24
N TYR A 33 21.43 -0.56 12.93
CA TYR A 33 21.57 -1.33 11.69
C TYR A 33 20.45 -2.38 11.54
N LYS A 34 19.84 -2.44 10.37
CA LYS A 34 18.66 -3.26 10.07
C LYS A 34 18.92 -4.17 8.88
N ILE A 35 18.60 -5.45 9.03
CA ILE A 35 18.59 -6.43 7.93
C ILE A 35 17.13 -6.82 7.67
N GLY A 36 16.67 -6.67 6.45
CA GLY A 36 15.33 -7.05 6.02
C GLY A 36 15.36 -8.35 5.19
N ILE A 37 14.49 -9.30 5.55
CA ILE A 37 14.28 -10.55 4.81
C ILE A 37 12.78 -10.69 4.57
N PRO A 38 12.25 -10.19 3.43
CA PRO A 38 10.83 -10.28 3.16
C PRO A 38 10.41 -11.72 2.88
N THR A 39 9.33 -12.16 3.52
CA THR A 39 8.70 -13.47 3.32
C THR A 39 7.34 -13.33 2.62
N LEU A 40 7.02 -12.13 2.17
CA LEU A 40 5.85 -11.75 1.40
C LEU A 40 6.23 -10.52 0.58
N SER A 41 5.90 -10.49 -0.70
CA SER A 41 6.29 -9.42 -1.61
C SER A 41 5.09 -8.64 -2.13
N GLY A 42 5.25 -7.33 -2.28
CA GLY A 42 4.23 -6.42 -2.80
C GLY A 42 4.22 -5.06 -2.13
N THR A 43 4.31 -4.98 -0.79
CA THR A 43 4.25 -3.71 -0.07
C THR A 43 5.49 -2.83 -0.26
N GLY A 44 6.61 -3.41 -0.69
CA GLY A 44 7.89 -2.69 -0.78
C GLY A 44 8.40 -2.15 0.57
N SER A 45 7.89 -2.70 1.69
CA SER A 45 8.33 -2.26 3.01
C SER A 45 9.84 -2.44 3.21
N GLU A 46 10.44 -3.40 2.51
CA GLU A 46 11.88 -3.66 2.53
C GLU A 46 12.71 -2.49 2.00
N CYS A 47 12.24 -1.75 1.00
CA CYS A 47 12.98 -0.66 0.37
C CYS A 47 12.38 0.72 0.63
N SER A 48 11.13 0.80 1.09
CA SER A 48 10.46 2.09 1.30
C SER A 48 11.01 2.83 2.50
N ARG A 49 10.99 4.16 2.43
CA ARG A 49 11.29 5.03 3.56
C ARG A 49 10.10 5.27 4.49
N THR A 50 9.02 4.50 4.28
CA THR A 50 7.80 4.55 5.09
C THR A 50 7.76 3.37 6.05
N CYS A 51 7.33 3.63 7.28
CA CYS A 51 7.01 2.64 8.30
C CYS A 51 5.60 2.94 8.82
N VAL A 52 4.63 2.10 8.47
CA VAL A 52 3.22 2.35 8.77
C VAL A 52 2.77 1.58 10.00
N LEU A 53 2.30 2.29 11.01
CA LEU A 53 1.81 1.74 12.27
C LEU A 53 0.41 2.24 12.61
N THR A 54 -0.40 1.39 13.23
CA THR A 54 -1.69 1.81 13.78
C THR A 54 -1.46 2.65 15.04
N ASN A 55 -1.90 3.91 15.00
CA ASN A 55 -1.97 4.77 16.16
C ASN A 55 -3.26 4.46 16.92
N ILE A 56 -3.16 3.63 17.96
CA ILE A 56 -4.32 3.14 18.72
C ILE A 56 -5.10 4.29 19.37
N PRO A 57 -4.46 5.26 20.05
CA PRO A 57 -5.17 6.39 20.66
C PRO A 57 -5.97 7.23 19.67
N LYS A 58 -5.46 7.40 18.44
CA LYS A 58 -6.12 8.18 17.39
C LYS A 58 -7.07 7.35 16.53
N ASN A 59 -6.98 6.04 16.62
CA ASN A 59 -7.63 5.08 15.72
C ASN A 59 -7.36 5.42 14.24
N LEU A 60 -6.07 5.55 13.90
CA LEU A 60 -5.59 5.90 12.56
C LEU A 60 -4.37 5.04 12.18
N LYS A 61 -4.20 4.78 10.90
CA LYS A 61 -3.02 4.13 10.32
C LYS A 61 -2.12 5.22 9.74
N LEU A 62 -0.97 5.45 10.35
CA LEU A 62 -0.09 6.59 10.04
C LEU A 62 1.33 6.13 9.78
N GLY A 63 2.00 6.79 8.83
CA GLY A 63 3.39 6.51 8.46
C GLY A 63 4.39 7.33 9.26
N MET A 64 5.48 6.68 9.68
CA MET A 64 6.74 7.31 10.07
C MET A 64 7.61 7.33 8.80
N ASN A 65 7.88 8.51 8.26
CA ASN A 65 8.56 8.67 6.97
C ASN A 65 9.91 9.36 7.17
N SER A 66 10.99 8.63 6.94
CA SER A 66 12.35 9.11 7.08
C SER A 66 13.33 8.19 6.34
N ASP A 67 14.45 8.71 5.87
CA ASP A 67 15.52 7.88 5.30
C ASP A 67 16.08 6.89 6.34
N TYR A 68 16.02 7.21 7.62
CA TYR A 68 16.43 6.33 8.71
C TYR A 68 15.52 5.10 8.90
N THR A 69 14.33 5.04 8.27
CA THR A 69 13.48 3.85 8.31
C THR A 69 13.91 2.78 7.32
N VAL A 70 14.67 3.13 6.27
CA VAL A 70 15.11 2.19 5.23
C VAL A 70 16.04 1.13 5.83
N TYR A 71 15.91 -0.11 5.38
CA TYR A 71 16.83 -1.19 5.76
C TYR A 71 18.23 -0.95 5.19
N ASP A 72 19.25 -1.28 5.99
CA ASP A 72 20.65 -1.11 5.61
C ASP A 72 21.13 -2.25 4.70
N GLN A 73 20.53 -3.45 4.86
CA GLN A 73 20.79 -4.63 4.06
C GLN A 73 19.51 -5.42 3.81
N LEU A 74 19.40 -6.00 2.62
CA LEU A 74 18.29 -6.88 2.25
C LEU A 74 18.80 -8.23 1.78
N LEU A 75 18.06 -9.27 2.15
CA LEU A 75 18.18 -10.60 1.56
C LEU A 75 16.85 -10.93 0.89
N LEU A 76 16.87 -11.04 -0.44
CA LEU A 76 15.71 -11.39 -1.25
C LEU A 76 15.85 -12.86 -1.68
N ASP A 77 15.00 -13.71 -1.11
CA ASP A 77 14.98 -15.15 -1.37
C ASP A 77 13.58 -15.55 -1.86
N PRO A 78 13.40 -15.85 -3.15
CA PRO A 78 12.08 -16.17 -3.73
C PRO A 78 11.48 -17.46 -3.17
N ASP A 79 12.26 -18.35 -2.60
CA ASP A 79 11.75 -19.57 -1.97
C ASP A 79 10.91 -19.29 -0.72
N LEU A 80 11.16 -18.17 -0.06
CA LEU A 80 10.33 -17.73 1.07
C LEU A 80 8.89 -17.38 0.67
N LEU A 81 8.61 -17.19 -0.61
CA LEU A 81 7.26 -16.95 -1.14
C LEU A 81 6.51 -18.24 -1.50
N ALA A 82 7.19 -19.38 -1.57
CA ALA A 82 6.63 -20.63 -2.10
C ALA A 82 5.43 -21.17 -1.30
N THR A 83 5.36 -20.85 0.00
CA THR A 83 4.31 -21.32 0.91
C THR A 83 3.25 -20.27 1.24
N VAL A 84 3.32 -19.10 0.62
CA VAL A 84 2.30 -18.04 0.81
C VAL A 84 0.97 -18.52 0.24
N PRO A 85 -0.15 -18.39 0.98
CA PRO A 85 -1.47 -18.69 0.43
C PRO A 85 -1.73 -17.91 -0.87
N ARG A 86 -2.27 -18.59 -1.89
CA ARG A 86 -2.40 -18.09 -3.26
C ARG A 86 -3.10 -16.71 -3.35
N ASP A 87 -4.22 -16.55 -2.66
CA ASP A 87 -4.96 -15.29 -2.68
C ASP A 87 -4.19 -14.18 -1.94
N GLN A 88 -3.51 -14.52 -0.85
CA GLN A 88 -2.65 -13.57 -0.14
C GLN A 88 -1.46 -13.13 -0.99
N TYR A 89 -0.87 -14.04 -1.77
CA TYR A 89 0.19 -13.71 -2.72
C TYR A 89 -0.32 -12.70 -3.76
N PHE A 90 -1.52 -12.94 -4.32
CA PHE A 90 -2.15 -12.01 -5.25
C PHE A 90 -2.42 -10.64 -4.59
N TYR A 91 -3.13 -10.62 -3.46
CA TYR A 91 -3.51 -9.35 -2.81
C TYR A 91 -2.30 -8.51 -2.42
N THR A 92 -1.24 -9.14 -1.94
CA THR A 92 -0.04 -8.41 -1.56
C THR A 92 0.77 -8.01 -2.79
N GLY A 93 0.92 -8.89 -3.76
CA GLY A 93 1.68 -8.60 -4.97
C GLY A 93 1.07 -7.49 -5.82
N ILE A 94 -0.27 -7.44 -5.94
CA ILE A 94 -0.97 -6.38 -6.67
C ILE A 94 -0.83 -5.00 -6.01
N ASP A 95 -0.46 -4.95 -4.73
CA ASP A 95 -0.13 -3.69 -4.05
C ASP A 95 1.04 -2.96 -4.73
N THR A 96 2.04 -3.69 -5.21
CA THR A 96 3.12 -3.14 -6.04
C THR A 96 2.59 -2.43 -7.29
N PHE A 97 1.65 -3.07 -8.00
CA PHE A 97 1.00 -2.47 -9.16
C PHE A 97 0.33 -1.15 -8.77
N MET A 98 -0.40 -1.13 -7.66
CA MET A 98 -1.12 0.06 -7.19
C MET A 98 -0.18 1.19 -6.77
N HIS A 99 0.90 0.91 -6.04
CA HIS A 99 1.94 1.90 -5.74
C HIS A 99 2.43 2.60 -7.00
N CYS A 100 2.75 1.80 -8.02
CA CYS A 100 3.35 2.31 -9.24
C CYS A 100 2.34 3.09 -10.10
N VAL A 101 1.12 2.60 -10.26
CA VAL A 101 0.12 3.30 -11.08
C VAL A 101 -0.33 4.61 -10.43
N GLU A 102 -0.50 4.65 -9.11
CA GLU A 102 -0.80 5.89 -8.39
C GLU A 102 0.35 6.90 -8.49
N SER A 103 1.60 6.44 -8.39
CA SER A 103 2.77 7.30 -8.56
C SER A 103 2.88 7.85 -9.97
N LEU A 104 2.63 7.03 -11.01
CA LEU A 104 2.70 7.43 -12.41
C LEU A 104 1.60 8.44 -12.81
N GLN A 105 0.46 8.42 -12.15
CA GLN A 105 -0.64 9.35 -12.40
C GLN A 105 -0.60 10.60 -11.51
N GLY A 106 0.13 10.54 -10.40
CA GLY A 106 0.23 11.62 -9.45
C GLY A 106 1.02 12.83 -9.95
N SER A 107 0.96 13.92 -9.21
CA SER A 107 1.72 15.16 -9.48
C SER A 107 3.16 15.14 -8.94
N TYR A 108 3.48 14.26 -7.97
CA TYR A 108 4.80 14.18 -7.32
C TYR A 108 5.75 13.22 -8.03
N ARG A 109 5.83 13.35 -9.35
CA ARG A 109 6.64 12.48 -10.22
C ARG A 109 8.10 12.88 -10.25
N ASN A 110 8.97 11.88 -10.46
CA ASN A 110 10.34 12.09 -10.89
C ASN A 110 10.81 10.95 -11.80
N ALA A 111 11.76 11.23 -12.69
CA ALA A 111 12.18 10.31 -13.74
C ALA A 111 12.72 8.96 -13.22
N ILE A 112 13.35 8.92 -12.04
CA ILE A 112 13.89 7.69 -11.46
C ILE A 112 12.76 6.79 -10.99
N ILE A 113 11.84 7.33 -10.18
CA ILE A 113 10.68 6.57 -9.69
C ILE A 113 9.79 6.13 -10.84
N ASP A 114 9.60 6.98 -11.85
CA ASP A 114 8.82 6.64 -13.05
C ASP A 114 9.42 5.44 -13.79
N ALA A 115 10.75 5.41 -13.98
CA ALA A 115 11.42 4.29 -14.65
C ALA A 115 11.23 2.96 -13.89
N PHE A 116 11.38 2.96 -12.57
CA PHE A 116 11.13 1.79 -11.73
C PHE A 116 9.65 1.41 -11.72
N SER A 117 8.75 2.38 -11.62
CA SER A 117 7.31 2.13 -11.61
C SER A 117 6.83 1.49 -12.92
N VAL A 118 7.30 1.98 -14.07
CA VAL A 118 6.95 1.37 -15.38
C VAL A 118 7.41 -0.08 -15.43
N ARG A 119 8.65 -0.39 -15.00
CA ARG A 119 9.14 -1.77 -15.01
C ARG A 119 8.41 -2.65 -14.00
N ALA A 120 8.09 -2.15 -12.81
CA ALA A 120 7.34 -2.90 -11.80
C ALA A 120 5.91 -3.24 -12.29
N VAL A 121 5.23 -2.29 -12.94
CA VAL A 121 3.91 -2.56 -13.57
C VAL A 121 4.00 -3.68 -14.60
N GLN A 122 5.01 -3.64 -15.50
CA GLN A 122 5.22 -4.70 -16.49
C GLN A 122 5.45 -6.07 -15.84
N LEU A 123 6.28 -6.13 -14.77
CA LEU A 123 6.51 -7.37 -14.03
C LEU A 123 5.22 -7.89 -13.39
N CYS A 124 4.41 -7.03 -12.79
CA CYS A 124 3.10 -7.42 -12.24
C CYS A 124 2.17 -7.98 -13.34
N GLU A 125 2.13 -7.36 -14.52
CA GLU A 125 1.37 -7.87 -15.65
C GLU A 125 1.90 -9.23 -16.14
N GLU A 126 3.22 -9.39 -16.30
CA GLU A 126 3.86 -10.67 -16.65
C GLU A 126 3.45 -11.78 -15.66
N ILE A 127 3.49 -11.49 -14.35
CA ILE A 127 3.18 -12.45 -13.29
C ILE A 127 1.68 -12.78 -13.26
N PHE A 128 0.82 -11.78 -13.16
CA PHE A 128 -0.61 -11.98 -12.91
C PHE A 128 -1.43 -12.31 -14.17
N LEU A 129 -0.84 -12.20 -15.36
CA LEU A 129 -1.43 -12.69 -16.60
C LEU A 129 -0.87 -14.06 -17.03
N SER A 130 0.11 -14.60 -16.30
CA SER A 130 0.65 -15.94 -16.56
C SER A 130 -0.31 -17.07 -16.16
N ASP A 131 0.01 -18.30 -16.54
CA ASP A 131 -0.73 -19.50 -16.14
C ASP A 131 -0.51 -19.87 -14.68
N ASP A 132 0.70 -19.65 -14.16
CA ASP A 132 1.06 -19.89 -12.77
C ASP A 132 1.80 -18.66 -12.19
N MET A 133 1.05 -17.81 -11.48
CA MET A 133 1.61 -16.62 -10.86
C MET A 133 2.62 -16.93 -9.74
N MET A 134 2.67 -18.18 -9.24
CA MET A 134 3.55 -18.59 -8.14
C MET A 134 4.68 -19.52 -8.58
N SER A 135 4.92 -19.69 -9.89
CA SER A 135 6.11 -20.37 -10.40
C SER A 135 7.39 -19.75 -9.83
N GLU A 136 8.50 -20.51 -9.81
CA GLU A 136 9.79 -20.03 -9.30
C GLU A 136 10.20 -18.71 -9.97
N ASP A 137 10.15 -18.65 -11.30
CA ASP A 137 10.43 -17.43 -12.08
C ASP A 137 9.53 -16.25 -11.70
N ASN A 138 8.22 -16.50 -11.49
CA ASN A 138 7.29 -15.45 -11.08
C ASN A 138 7.47 -15.01 -9.63
N ARG A 139 7.91 -15.88 -8.72
CA ARG A 139 8.26 -15.49 -7.35
C ARG A 139 9.50 -14.58 -7.34
N GLU A 140 10.51 -14.89 -8.14
CA GLU A 140 11.68 -14.02 -8.31
C GLU A 140 11.28 -12.66 -8.88
N LYS A 141 10.51 -12.64 -9.98
CA LYS A 141 9.96 -11.41 -10.56
C LYS A 141 9.15 -10.59 -9.55
N MET A 142 8.35 -11.25 -8.70
CA MET A 142 7.53 -10.57 -7.71
C MET A 142 8.37 -9.89 -6.62
N MET A 143 9.45 -10.53 -6.16
CA MET A 143 10.38 -9.88 -5.23
C MET A 143 11.05 -8.65 -5.84
N ILE A 144 11.50 -8.77 -7.09
CA ILE A 144 12.10 -7.62 -7.80
C ILE A 144 11.06 -6.51 -8.01
N ALA A 145 9.83 -6.87 -8.44
CA ALA A 145 8.76 -5.89 -8.61
C ALA A 145 8.42 -5.17 -7.31
N SER A 146 8.30 -5.90 -6.19
CA SER A 146 8.06 -5.33 -4.86
C SER A 146 9.17 -4.36 -4.46
N TYR A 147 10.43 -4.75 -4.65
CA TYR A 147 11.58 -3.92 -4.32
C TYR A 147 11.61 -2.62 -5.12
N ILE A 148 11.56 -2.68 -6.46
CA ILE A 148 11.61 -1.48 -7.29
C ILE A 148 10.33 -0.65 -7.21
N GLY A 149 9.16 -1.29 -7.09
CA GLY A 149 7.86 -0.63 -6.95
C GLY A 149 7.66 0.02 -5.58
N GLY A 150 8.27 -0.54 -4.53
CA GLY A 150 8.23 0.04 -3.19
C GLY A 150 8.88 1.42 -3.07
N MET A 151 9.75 1.78 -4.03
CA MET A 151 10.29 3.14 -4.13
C MET A 151 9.20 4.18 -4.45
N ALA A 152 8.08 3.75 -5.05
CA ALA A 152 6.92 4.58 -5.35
C ALA A 152 5.95 4.74 -4.18
N ALA A 153 6.09 3.96 -3.10
CA ALA A 153 5.17 3.96 -1.96
C ALA A 153 5.01 5.31 -1.24
N GLY A 154 5.97 6.23 -1.42
CA GLY A 154 5.88 7.61 -0.92
C GLY A 154 5.01 8.55 -1.79
N ASN A 155 4.61 8.10 -2.98
CA ASN A 155 3.91 8.89 -4.00
C ASN A 155 2.55 8.28 -4.40
N VAL A 156 1.92 7.56 -3.49
CA VAL A 156 0.59 6.96 -3.70
C VAL A 156 -0.51 8.03 -3.86
N GLY A 157 -1.70 7.60 -4.23
CA GLY A 157 -2.84 8.47 -4.54
C GLY A 157 -4.06 8.21 -3.66
N VAL A 158 -5.21 7.82 -4.25
CA VAL A 158 -6.50 7.66 -3.55
C VAL A 158 -6.70 6.25 -3.00
N ILE A 159 -6.15 5.22 -3.67
CA ILE A 159 -6.36 3.80 -3.31
C ILE A 159 -5.87 3.54 -1.88
N HIS A 160 -4.65 3.96 -1.56
CA HIS A 160 -4.02 3.71 -0.26
C HIS A 160 -4.72 4.41 0.91
N PRO A 161 -5.06 5.72 0.83
CA PRO A 161 -5.90 6.37 1.82
C PRO A 161 -7.25 5.70 2.04
N PHE A 162 -7.93 5.31 0.95
CA PHE A 162 -9.21 4.61 1.03
C PHE A 162 -9.07 3.26 1.76
N SER A 163 -8.07 2.46 1.38
CA SER A 163 -7.73 1.20 2.04
C SER A 163 -7.33 1.37 3.52
N ALA A 164 -6.67 2.47 3.88
CA ALA A 164 -6.30 2.74 5.27
C ALA A 164 -7.53 2.83 6.18
N GLY A 165 -8.62 3.43 5.70
CA GLY A 165 -9.91 3.43 6.41
C GLY A 165 -10.43 2.02 6.68
N LEU A 166 -10.43 1.12 5.67
CA LEU A 166 -10.84 -0.28 5.82
C LEU A 166 -9.96 -1.02 6.83
N GLY A 167 -8.65 -0.79 6.78
CA GLY A 167 -7.70 -1.42 7.69
C GLY A 167 -7.88 -1.02 9.15
N VAL A 168 -8.24 0.23 9.43
CA VAL A 168 -8.44 0.75 10.79
C VAL A 168 -9.79 0.31 11.37
N VAL A 169 -10.86 0.42 10.59
CA VAL A 169 -12.24 0.24 11.09
C VAL A 169 -12.65 -1.24 11.06
N LEU A 170 -12.27 -1.96 10.02
CA LEU A 170 -12.70 -3.34 9.78
C LEU A 170 -11.57 -4.37 9.88
N HIS A 171 -10.35 -3.91 10.18
CA HIS A 171 -9.16 -4.77 10.26
C HIS A 171 -8.88 -5.56 8.99
N VAL A 172 -9.29 -5.02 7.82
CA VAL A 172 -9.00 -5.62 6.52
C VAL A 172 -7.49 -5.59 6.27
N ALA A 173 -6.93 -6.71 5.84
CA ALA A 173 -5.51 -6.79 5.48
C ALA A 173 -5.18 -5.82 4.33
N HIS A 174 -4.01 -5.19 4.37
CA HIS A 174 -3.66 -4.06 3.50
C HIS A 174 -3.82 -4.35 2.00
N GLY A 175 -3.22 -5.42 1.51
CA GLY A 175 -3.32 -5.78 0.08
C GLY A 175 -4.77 -6.06 -0.36
N LEU A 176 -5.56 -6.76 0.46
CA LEU A 176 -6.98 -6.95 0.19
C LEU A 176 -7.73 -5.61 0.21
N GLY A 177 -7.44 -4.74 1.18
CA GLY A 177 -8.04 -3.40 1.27
C GLY A 177 -7.77 -2.55 0.02
N ASN A 178 -6.56 -2.63 -0.54
CA ASN A 178 -6.20 -1.96 -1.78
C ASN A 178 -6.95 -2.53 -2.99
N CYS A 179 -7.12 -3.87 -3.06
CA CYS A 179 -7.94 -4.50 -4.10
C CYS A 179 -9.40 -4.03 -4.04
N LEU A 180 -9.99 -3.98 -2.84
CA LEU A 180 -11.34 -3.48 -2.62
C LEU A 180 -11.47 -1.99 -2.99
N ALA A 181 -10.47 -1.20 -2.62
CA ALA A 181 -10.42 0.22 -2.95
C ALA A 181 -10.41 0.45 -4.47
N LEU A 182 -9.48 -0.18 -5.20
CA LEU A 182 -9.44 -0.02 -6.66
C LEU A 182 -10.72 -0.52 -7.33
N ASN A 183 -11.36 -1.57 -6.78
CA ASN A 183 -12.61 -2.08 -7.32
C ASN A 183 -13.76 -1.06 -7.31
N VAL A 184 -13.75 -0.07 -6.42
CA VAL A 184 -14.76 1.00 -6.31
C VAL A 184 -14.26 2.38 -6.74
N LEU A 185 -12.98 2.50 -7.13
CA LEU A 185 -12.34 3.73 -7.59
C LEU A 185 -12.02 3.69 -9.11
N GLY A 186 -12.67 2.80 -9.85
CA GLY A 186 -12.42 2.61 -11.28
C GLY A 186 -12.72 3.83 -12.15
N ASP A 187 -13.52 4.78 -11.69
CA ASP A 187 -13.76 6.07 -12.34
C ASP A 187 -12.57 7.03 -12.21
N ILE A 188 -11.78 6.92 -11.14
CA ILE A 188 -10.55 7.70 -10.93
C ILE A 188 -9.38 7.06 -11.68
N TYR A 189 -9.33 5.73 -11.75
CA TYR A 189 -8.27 4.96 -12.39
C TYR A 189 -8.82 4.02 -13.49
N PRO A 190 -9.46 4.53 -14.57
CA PRO A 190 -10.24 3.69 -15.49
C PRO A 190 -9.40 2.70 -16.30
N LYS A 191 -8.18 3.05 -16.67
CA LYS A 191 -7.25 2.15 -17.37
C LYS A 191 -6.72 1.06 -16.44
N GLU A 192 -6.25 1.44 -15.29
CA GLU A 192 -5.64 0.58 -14.29
C GLU A 192 -6.67 -0.37 -13.66
N TYR A 193 -7.90 0.09 -13.51
CA TYR A 193 -9.03 -0.75 -13.11
C TYR A 193 -9.26 -1.89 -14.12
N LYS A 194 -9.21 -1.60 -15.43
CA LYS A 194 -9.35 -2.65 -16.46
C LYS A 194 -8.20 -3.66 -16.39
N GLN A 195 -6.96 -3.20 -16.25
CA GLN A 195 -5.80 -4.07 -16.10
C GLN A 195 -5.94 -4.96 -14.84
N PHE A 196 -6.28 -4.36 -13.71
CA PHE A 196 -6.53 -5.06 -12.46
C PHE A 196 -7.64 -6.11 -12.59
N ARG A 197 -8.78 -5.79 -13.23
CA ARG A 197 -9.87 -6.75 -13.48
C ARG A 197 -9.41 -7.92 -14.33
N THR A 198 -8.63 -7.68 -15.37
CA THR A 198 -8.07 -8.75 -16.21
C THR A 198 -7.15 -9.68 -15.41
N MET A 199 -6.31 -9.14 -14.54
CA MET A 199 -5.45 -9.94 -13.66
C MET A 199 -6.24 -10.75 -12.64
N ILE A 200 -7.27 -10.19 -12.00
CA ILE A 200 -8.20 -10.90 -11.10
C ILE A 200 -8.86 -12.08 -11.83
N GLU A 201 -9.43 -11.83 -13.01
CA GLU A 201 -10.12 -12.84 -13.80
C GLU A 201 -9.18 -13.96 -14.25
N ARG A 202 -7.97 -13.58 -14.70
CA ARG A 202 -6.94 -14.56 -15.10
C ARG A 202 -6.55 -15.47 -13.95
N GLN A 203 -6.41 -14.94 -12.76
CA GLN A 203 -6.00 -15.71 -11.58
C GLN A 203 -7.17 -16.35 -10.82
N GLY A 204 -8.42 -16.09 -11.21
CA GLY A 204 -9.60 -16.61 -10.54
C GLY A 204 -9.71 -16.19 -9.07
N VAL A 205 -9.21 -14.99 -8.74
CA VAL A 205 -9.26 -14.44 -7.37
C VAL A 205 -10.62 -13.80 -7.13
N ASN A 206 -11.21 -14.10 -5.97
CA ASN A 206 -12.49 -13.53 -5.58
C ASN A 206 -12.29 -12.45 -4.51
N LEU A 207 -12.87 -11.27 -4.75
CA LEU A 207 -12.94 -10.22 -3.73
C LEU A 207 -14.21 -10.40 -2.89
N PRO A 208 -14.13 -10.30 -1.56
CA PRO A 208 -15.33 -10.28 -0.72
C PRO A 208 -16.21 -9.08 -1.06
N THR A 209 -17.52 -9.26 -0.94
CA THR A 209 -18.52 -8.22 -1.18
C THR A 209 -19.41 -8.06 0.03
N GLY A 210 -19.98 -6.88 0.20
CA GLY A 210 -20.93 -6.58 1.27
C GLY A 210 -20.29 -6.39 2.65
N ILE A 211 -18.96 -6.29 2.73
CA ILE A 211 -18.27 -6.13 4.03
C ILE A 211 -18.54 -4.78 4.70
N CYS A 212 -18.94 -3.79 3.92
CA CYS A 212 -19.31 -2.46 4.42
C CYS A 212 -20.82 -2.21 4.44
N LYS A 213 -21.66 -3.22 4.17
CA LYS A 213 -23.11 -3.03 3.94
C LYS A 213 -23.87 -2.57 5.17
N ASP A 214 -23.58 -3.16 6.33
CA ASP A 214 -24.39 -2.98 7.55
C ASP A 214 -23.57 -2.31 8.68
N LEU A 215 -22.73 -1.33 8.32
CA LEU A 215 -21.90 -0.61 9.28
C LEU A 215 -22.71 0.46 10.03
N THR A 216 -22.29 0.72 11.27
CA THR A 216 -22.86 1.84 12.04
C THR A 216 -22.43 3.19 11.47
N LYS A 217 -23.12 4.24 11.85
CA LYS A 217 -22.78 5.61 11.47
C LYS A 217 -21.35 5.97 11.93
N GLU A 218 -20.96 5.53 13.12
CA GLU A 218 -19.64 5.74 13.71
C GLU A 218 -18.55 5.02 12.90
N GLN A 219 -18.82 3.81 12.40
CA GLN A 219 -17.90 3.07 11.55
C GLN A 219 -17.71 3.77 10.20
N TYR A 220 -18.79 4.21 9.54
CA TYR A 220 -18.66 5.00 8.31
C TYR A 220 -17.89 6.31 8.51
N GLU A 221 -18.10 6.98 9.63
CA GLU A 221 -17.32 8.17 9.99
C GLU A 221 -15.85 7.85 10.24
N GLY A 222 -15.57 6.69 10.84
CA GLY A 222 -14.21 6.16 10.99
C GLY A 222 -13.54 5.88 9.64
N LEU A 223 -14.25 5.26 8.70
CA LEU A 223 -13.76 5.02 7.33
C LEU A 223 -13.42 6.33 6.61
N TYR A 224 -14.34 7.29 6.64
CA TYR A 224 -14.11 8.62 6.06
C TYR A 224 -12.87 9.29 6.66
N ARG A 225 -12.79 9.35 8.00
CA ARG A 225 -11.66 9.98 8.70
C ARG A 225 -10.34 9.26 8.43
N GLY A 226 -10.36 7.91 8.38
CA GLY A 226 -9.20 7.09 8.07
C GLY A 226 -8.67 7.29 6.65
N CYS A 227 -9.53 7.69 5.71
CA CYS A 227 -9.15 8.06 4.36
C CYS A 227 -8.64 9.50 4.27
N ILE A 228 -9.47 10.48 4.71
CA ILE A 228 -9.27 11.90 4.42
C ILE A 228 -8.07 12.53 5.16
N VAL A 229 -7.57 11.88 6.20
CA VAL A 229 -6.39 12.34 6.97
C VAL A 229 -5.09 12.30 6.16
N HIS A 230 -5.05 11.50 5.11
CA HIS A 230 -3.87 11.33 4.26
C HIS A 230 -3.79 12.41 3.17
N GLU A 231 -3.63 13.68 3.59
CA GLU A 231 -3.69 14.83 2.69
C GLU A 231 -2.64 14.80 1.57
N LYS A 232 -1.39 14.40 1.86
CA LYS A 232 -0.33 14.36 0.85
C LYS A 232 -0.62 13.40 -0.31
N PRO A 233 -0.98 12.13 -0.08
CA PRO A 233 -1.42 11.23 -1.16
C PRO A 233 -2.63 11.76 -1.95
N LEU A 234 -3.63 12.26 -1.25
CA LEU A 234 -4.84 12.78 -1.89
C LEU A 234 -4.55 14.02 -2.74
N THR A 235 -3.67 14.91 -2.27
CA THR A 235 -3.19 16.06 -3.06
C THR A 235 -2.37 15.61 -4.26
N ASN A 236 -1.53 14.57 -4.10
CA ASN A 236 -0.78 14.01 -5.22
C ASN A 236 -1.67 13.56 -6.37
N ALA A 237 -2.77 12.87 -6.06
CA ALA A 237 -3.68 12.30 -7.06
C ALA A 237 -4.68 13.32 -7.62
N LEU A 238 -5.26 14.17 -6.79
CA LEU A 238 -6.44 15.00 -7.11
C LEU A 238 -6.20 16.51 -7.00
N GLY A 239 -4.99 16.90 -6.58
CA GLY A 239 -4.67 18.31 -6.36
C GLY A 239 -5.14 18.84 -4.98
N PRO A 240 -4.87 20.11 -4.70
CA PRO A 240 -5.16 20.73 -3.39
C PRO A 240 -6.65 20.76 -3.03
N ASP A 241 -7.52 20.73 -4.02
CA ASP A 241 -8.98 20.77 -3.85
C ASP A 241 -9.62 19.39 -3.68
N PHE A 242 -8.83 18.35 -3.37
CA PHE A 242 -9.30 16.96 -3.26
C PHE A 242 -10.52 16.80 -2.32
N LYS A 243 -10.68 17.64 -1.30
CA LYS A 243 -11.84 17.60 -0.38
C LYS A 243 -13.16 17.99 -1.04
N GLN A 244 -13.11 18.71 -2.17
CA GLN A 244 -14.30 19.03 -2.96
C GLN A 244 -14.68 17.86 -3.88
N ILE A 245 -13.72 17.03 -4.27
CA ILE A 245 -13.91 15.84 -5.10
C ILE A 245 -14.32 14.65 -4.22
N LEU A 246 -13.60 14.42 -3.14
CA LEU A 246 -13.83 13.36 -2.16
C LEU A 246 -14.64 13.90 -0.98
N THR A 247 -15.88 14.29 -1.25
CA THR A 247 -16.79 14.72 -0.17
C THR A 247 -17.09 13.55 0.76
N ARG A 248 -17.54 13.86 1.98
CA ARG A 248 -17.91 12.84 2.96
C ARG A 248 -18.98 11.89 2.40
N GLU A 249 -20.00 12.43 1.76
CA GLU A 249 -21.10 11.69 1.15
C GLU A 249 -20.59 10.76 0.05
N ASN A 250 -19.76 11.26 -0.86
CA ASN A 250 -19.21 10.48 -1.97
C ASN A 250 -18.35 9.32 -1.45
N LEU A 251 -17.44 9.57 -0.48
CA LEU A 251 -16.60 8.52 0.10
C LEU A 251 -17.43 7.43 0.81
N ILE A 252 -18.45 7.83 1.59
CA ILE A 252 -19.31 6.87 2.29
C ILE A 252 -20.09 6.00 1.30
N GLU A 253 -20.63 6.59 0.22
CA GLU A 253 -21.33 5.79 -0.81
C GLU A 253 -20.40 4.81 -1.50
N ARG A 254 -19.14 5.18 -1.77
CA ARG A 254 -18.15 4.25 -2.30
C ARG A 254 -17.84 3.10 -1.32
N TYR A 255 -17.71 3.38 -0.03
CA TYR A 255 -17.53 2.33 0.98
C TYR A 255 -18.73 1.38 1.04
N LYS A 256 -19.96 1.88 0.96
CA LYS A 256 -21.18 1.05 0.95
C LYS A 256 -21.26 0.08 -0.23
N SER A 257 -20.54 0.36 -1.33
CA SER A 257 -20.53 -0.52 -2.51
C SER A 257 -19.54 -1.69 -2.39
N ILE A 258 -18.72 -1.72 -1.33
CA ILE A 258 -17.88 -2.84 -0.95
C ILE A 258 -18.72 -3.83 -0.10
#